data_a3a9073ba6fb4264d97201ce511e1b74
#
_entry.id   a3a9073ba6fb4264d97201ce511e1b74
#
_cell.length_a   1.000
_cell.length_b   1.000
_cell.length_c   1.000
_cell.angle_alpha   90.00
_cell.angle_beta   90.00
_cell.angle_gamma   90.00
#
_symmetry.space_group_name_H-M   'P 1'
#
loop_
_entity.id
_entity.type
_entity.pdbx_description
1 polymer ?
#
loop_
_entity_poly.entity_id
_entity_poly.type
_entity_poly.pdbx_seq_one_letter_code
_entity_poly.pdbx_strand_id
1 'polypeptide(L)'
;MPAGSKNAVRVRIPRDMAPGTYWYHSHLHPLVEEQVFSGLAGVIVVEGLTERLPPALLGVPDRVLALKDLQVRDGAIVDKNINSGAPTTRTVNGLVEPVLRARTNQTQLLRLANISADIWYRLRLDGTSFAVIAEDANPVGRVWTAQEVLLPPGKRYDVLVRWPRPGRYRLRTLRYSTGPAGDTYPKRRLATARVAGTPVADVPLPRSMGPLPRLQRERVRRVRRLTFNENAAGTKFFINGRQFDPRHIDEVVKLGTLEEWVIRNVSREQHPFHIHVNDFQVISINGKRHRARSLQDTVPLPVGGLVRIRMRFRNFLGAYVYHCHILAHEDAGMMGIVDVTRTGRRPSGRTVRALREMRRAMGMHANDRHHRP
;
A
#
# COMPACT_ATOMS: atom_id res chain seq x y z
N MET A 1 21.97 -10.79 6.16
CA MET A 1 22.20 -11.89 7.12
C MET A 1 22.90 -13.02 6.38
N PRO A 2 23.87 -13.71 6.99
CA PRO A 2 24.40 -14.93 6.40
C PRO A 2 23.32 -16.02 6.28
N ALA A 3 23.40 -16.86 5.25
CA ALA A 3 22.50 -18.01 5.11
C ALA A 3 22.53 -18.89 6.36
N GLY A 4 21.37 -19.41 6.79
CA GLY A 4 21.23 -20.23 7.99
C GLY A 4 21.27 -19.46 9.33
N SER A 5 21.50 -18.16 9.33
CA SER A 5 21.46 -17.33 10.55
C SER A 5 20.06 -16.88 10.90
N LYS A 6 19.82 -16.60 12.20
CA LYS A 6 18.59 -16.01 12.73
C LYS A 6 18.88 -14.57 13.18
N ASN A 7 18.00 -13.65 12.89
CA ASN A 7 18.05 -12.28 13.42
C ASN A 7 16.71 -11.96 14.09
N ALA A 8 16.77 -11.47 15.31
CA ALA A 8 15.60 -10.98 16.02
C ALA A 8 15.47 -9.47 15.78
N VAL A 9 14.38 -9.07 15.15
CA VAL A 9 14.04 -7.65 14.95
C VAL A 9 12.98 -7.28 15.97
N ARG A 10 13.26 -6.28 16.81
CA ARG A 10 12.29 -5.75 17.76
C ARG A 10 11.67 -4.48 17.19
N VAL A 11 10.39 -4.53 16.90
CA VAL A 11 9.60 -3.37 16.46
C VAL A 11 8.79 -2.85 17.64
N ARG A 12 8.92 -1.55 17.93
CA ARG A 12 8.09 -0.87 18.94
C ARG A 12 6.94 -0.17 18.24
N ILE A 13 5.73 -0.61 18.52
CA ILE A 13 4.51 0.05 18.03
C ILE A 13 4.26 1.31 18.86
N PRO A 14 4.18 2.51 18.25
CA PRO A 14 3.81 3.74 18.96
C PRO A 14 2.41 3.63 19.55
N ARG A 15 2.18 4.22 20.73
CA ARG A 15 0.87 4.18 21.40
C ARG A 15 -0.23 4.92 20.63
N ASP A 16 0.15 5.91 19.84
CA ASP A 16 -0.73 6.74 19.02
C ASP A 16 -0.86 6.24 17.58
N MET A 17 -0.36 5.03 17.29
CA MET A 17 -0.51 4.40 15.97
C MET A 17 -1.99 4.14 15.69
N ALA A 18 -2.47 4.53 14.52
CA ALA A 18 -3.86 4.32 14.14
C ALA A 18 -4.21 2.82 14.10
N PRO A 19 -5.38 2.40 14.61
CA PRO A 19 -5.81 1.02 14.51
C PRO A 19 -6.26 0.69 13.09
N GLY A 20 -5.81 -0.47 12.57
CA GLY A 20 -6.14 -0.91 11.22
C GLY A 20 -5.15 -1.94 10.69
N THR A 21 -5.16 -2.13 9.38
CA THR A 21 -4.37 -3.15 8.70
C THR A 21 -3.12 -2.56 8.08
N TYR A 22 -1.98 -2.89 8.65
CA TYR A 22 -0.63 -2.62 8.16
C TYR A 22 -0.04 -3.87 7.54
N TRP A 23 1.18 -3.76 7.02
CA TRP A 23 1.95 -4.88 6.55
C TRP A 23 3.44 -4.64 6.75
N TYR A 24 4.23 -5.69 6.66
CA TYR A 24 5.69 -5.63 6.67
C TYR A 24 6.23 -6.37 5.47
N HIS A 25 7.36 -5.90 4.96
CA HIS A 25 8.08 -6.58 3.89
C HIS A 25 9.56 -6.23 3.94
N SER A 26 10.37 -7.02 3.23
CA SER A 26 11.78 -6.67 3.02
C SER A 26 11.90 -5.38 2.22
N HIS A 27 12.88 -4.57 2.57
CA HIS A 27 13.22 -3.33 1.87
C HIS A 27 14.71 -3.26 1.52
N LEU A 28 15.29 -4.42 1.23
CA LEU A 28 16.69 -4.58 0.84
C LEU A 28 16.86 -4.25 -0.65
N HIS A 29 17.10 -2.98 -0.97
CA HIS A 29 17.35 -2.54 -2.34
C HIS A 29 18.73 -3.04 -2.86
N PRO A 30 18.85 -3.58 -4.10
CA PRO A 30 17.84 -3.76 -5.15
C PRO A 30 17.26 -5.20 -5.21
N LEU A 31 16.89 -5.78 -4.09
CA LEU A 31 16.36 -7.15 -3.98
C LEU A 31 14.96 -7.19 -3.36
N VAL A 32 14.26 -6.05 -3.34
CA VAL A 32 12.96 -5.93 -2.67
C VAL A 32 11.92 -6.80 -3.38
N GLU A 33 11.85 -6.74 -4.72
CA GLU A 33 10.95 -7.53 -5.54
C GLU A 33 11.13 -9.04 -5.27
N GLU A 34 12.35 -9.55 -5.46
CA GLU A 34 12.65 -10.97 -5.30
C GLU A 34 12.31 -11.48 -3.89
N GLN A 35 12.66 -10.71 -2.86
CA GLN A 35 12.44 -11.11 -1.48
C GLN A 35 10.96 -11.08 -1.10
N VAL A 36 10.21 -10.07 -1.50
CA VAL A 36 8.77 -9.98 -1.26
C VAL A 36 8.03 -11.04 -2.07
N PHE A 37 8.41 -11.25 -3.33
CA PHE A 37 7.83 -12.29 -4.16
C PHE A 37 8.07 -13.68 -3.56
N SER A 38 9.26 -13.93 -3.02
CA SER A 38 9.63 -15.18 -2.33
C SER A 38 8.97 -15.35 -0.94
N GLY A 39 8.19 -14.36 -0.46
CA GLY A 39 7.38 -14.52 0.75
C GLY A 39 7.85 -13.70 1.96
N LEU A 40 8.86 -12.85 1.85
CA LEU A 40 9.29 -11.96 2.95
C LEU A 40 8.33 -10.77 3.11
N ALA A 41 7.06 -11.05 3.27
CA ALA A 41 5.99 -10.10 3.52
C ALA A 41 4.89 -10.71 4.38
N GLY A 42 4.19 -9.88 5.15
CA GLY A 42 3.05 -10.31 5.96
C GLY A 42 2.23 -9.14 6.47
N VAL A 43 1.08 -9.45 7.05
CA VAL A 43 0.13 -8.45 7.56
C VAL A 43 0.35 -8.23 9.05
N ILE A 44 0.28 -6.97 9.47
CA ILE A 44 0.23 -6.55 10.87
C ILE A 44 -1.14 -5.94 11.12
N VAL A 45 -1.85 -6.40 12.13
CA VAL A 45 -3.10 -5.80 12.60
C VAL A 45 -2.80 -5.02 13.87
N VAL A 46 -3.02 -3.70 13.83
CA VAL A 46 -3.07 -2.88 15.05
C VAL A 46 -4.51 -2.88 15.52
N GLU A 47 -4.73 -3.42 16.70
CA GLU A 47 -6.07 -3.58 17.29
C GLU A 47 -6.72 -2.21 17.63
N GLY A 48 -8.02 -2.21 17.94
CA GLY A 48 -8.77 -1.00 18.28
C GLY A 48 -9.69 -0.48 17.18
N LEU A 49 -9.62 -1.00 15.94
CA LEU A 49 -10.54 -0.59 14.88
C LEU A 49 -11.96 -1.09 15.13
N THR A 50 -12.11 -2.33 15.60
CA THR A 50 -13.40 -2.95 15.95
C THR A 50 -14.08 -2.27 17.14
N GLU A 51 -13.31 -1.73 18.07
CA GLU A 51 -13.81 -0.98 19.22
C GLU A 51 -14.52 0.33 18.84
N ARG A 52 -14.27 0.83 17.63
CA ARG A 52 -14.94 2.01 17.05
C ARG A 52 -16.26 1.68 16.36
N LEU A 53 -16.59 0.40 16.26
CA LEU A 53 -17.87 -0.02 15.68
C LEU A 53 -19.02 0.24 16.65
N PRO A 54 -20.26 0.41 16.15
CA PRO A 54 -21.44 0.44 17.00
C PRO A 54 -21.53 -0.82 17.89
N PRO A 55 -22.08 -0.72 19.11
CA PRO A 55 -22.18 -1.86 20.05
C PRO A 55 -22.74 -3.15 19.42
N ALA A 56 -23.72 -3.03 18.56
CA ALA A 56 -24.34 -4.16 17.87
C ALA A 56 -23.45 -4.84 16.80
N LEU A 57 -22.30 -4.22 16.47
CA LEU A 57 -21.27 -4.79 15.55
C LEU A 57 -19.99 -5.17 16.29
N LEU A 58 -19.93 -5.02 17.61
CA LEU A 58 -18.81 -5.53 18.40
C LEU A 58 -18.79 -7.07 18.30
N GLY A 59 -17.59 -7.65 18.16
CA GLY A 59 -17.44 -9.11 18.02
C GLY A 59 -17.84 -9.69 16.66
N VAL A 60 -18.06 -8.87 15.63
CA VAL A 60 -18.18 -9.38 14.26
C VAL A 60 -16.91 -10.18 13.89
N PRO A 61 -17.05 -11.29 13.16
CA PRO A 61 -15.89 -12.04 12.71
C PRO A 61 -14.94 -11.16 11.92
N ASP A 62 -13.68 -11.14 12.33
CA ASP A 62 -12.58 -10.37 11.74
C ASP A 62 -11.66 -11.33 10.98
N ARG A 63 -11.41 -11.05 9.70
CA ARG A 63 -10.65 -11.93 8.82
C ARG A 63 -9.64 -11.14 8.00
N VAL A 64 -8.38 -11.48 8.14
CA VAL A 64 -7.32 -11.00 7.25
C VAL A 64 -7.37 -11.77 5.94
N LEU A 65 -7.35 -11.06 4.82
CA LEU A 65 -7.22 -11.58 3.48
C LEU A 65 -5.96 -10.98 2.84
N ALA A 66 -4.82 -11.62 3.09
CA ALA A 66 -3.54 -11.26 2.48
C ALA A 66 -3.50 -11.82 1.06
N LEU A 67 -3.53 -10.91 0.08
CA LEU A 67 -3.53 -11.25 -1.34
C LEU A 67 -2.10 -11.29 -1.84
N LYS A 68 -1.71 -12.41 -2.42
CA LYS A 68 -0.40 -12.63 -2.98
C LYS A 68 -0.50 -13.51 -4.23
N ASP A 69 0.48 -13.40 -5.08
CA ASP A 69 0.65 -14.27 -6.24
C ASP A 69 1.94 -15.09 -6.13
N LEU A 70 1.96 -16.16 -6.86
CA LEU A 70 3.10 -17.07 -6.99
C LEU A 70 3.27 -17.44 -8.46
N GLN A 71 4.52 -17.54 -8.90
CA GLN A 71 4.88 -18.20 -10.15
C GLN A 71 5.53 -19.52 -9.82
N VAL A 72 5.12 -20.57 -10.52
CA VAL A 72 5.71 -21.90 -10.38
C VAL A 72 6.31 -22.27 -11.74
N ARG A 73 7.59 -22.62 -11.75
CA ARG A 73 8.30 -23.10 -12.91
C ARG A 73 9.02 -24.38 -12.50
N ASP A 74 8.84 -25.44 -13.27
CA ASP A 74 9.48 -26.75 -13.02
C ASP A 74 9.27 -27.29 -11.58
N GLY A 75 8.07 -27.07 -11.04
CA GLY A 75 7.69 -27.50 -9.69
C GLY A 75 8.21 -26.66 -8.53
N ALA A 76 9.01 -25.62 -8.81
CA ALA A 76 9.54 -24.69 -7.82
C ALA A 76 8.90 -23.30 -7.90
N ILE A 77 8.84 -22.58 -6.78
CA ILE A 77 8.46 -21.17 -6.77
C ILE A 77 9.61 -20.36 -7.40
N VAL A 78 9.29 -19.52 -8.36
CA VAL A 78 10.26 -18.60 -8.98
C VAL A 78 10.68 -17.57 -7.93
N ASP A 79 11.98 -17.39 -7.77
CA ASP A 79 12.58 -16.44 -6.84
C ASP A 79 13.40 -15.34 -7.52
N LYS A 80 13.67 -15.48 -8.83
CA LYS A 80 14.44 -14.54 -9.65
C LYS A 80 13.82 -14.38 -11.05
N ASN A 81 14.16 -13.28 -11.72
CA ASN A 81 13.65 -12.98 -13.05
C ASN A 81 12.12 -13.06 -13.09
N ILE A 82 11.49 -12.41 -12.15
CA ILE A 82 10.05 -12.35 -11.99
C ILE A 82 9.48 -11.56 -13.16
N ASN A 83 8.38 -12.07 -13.74
CA ASN A 83 7.64 -11.37 -14.77
C ASN A 83 6.20 -11.16 -14.29
N SER A 84 5.89 -9.94 -13.86
CA SER A 84 4.57 -9.57 -13.34
C SER A 84 3.44 -9.77 -14.36
N GLY A 85 3.73 -9.70 -15.67
CA GLY A 85 2.80 -9.96 -16.75
C GLY A 85 2.56 -11.45 -17.05
N ALA A 86 3.42 -12.35 -16.53
CA ALA A 86 3.26 -13.78 -16.74
C ALA A 86 2.06 -14.36 -15.98
N PRO A 87 1.53 -15.52 -16.41
CA PRO A 87 0.52 -16.23 -15.64
C PRO A 87 1.00 -16.57 -14.24
N THR A 88 0.22 -16.16 -13.24
CA THR A 88 0.51 -16.43 -11.82
C THR A 88 -0.66 -17.10 -11.13
N THR A 89 -0.35 -17.90 -10.10
CA THR A 89 -1.33 -18.43 -9.16
C THR A 89 -1.64 -17.39 -8.11
N ARG A 90 -2.92 -17.03 -7.97
CA ARG A 90 -3.38 -16.07 -6.95
C ARG A 90 -3.71 -16.82 -5.67
N THR A 91 -3.24 -16.32 -4.55
CA THR A 91 -3.52 -16.88 -3.23
C THR A 91 -4.16 -15.86 -2.31
N VAL A 92 -4.92 -16.35 -1.35
CA VAL A 92 -5.41 -15.61 -0.20
C VAL A 92 -4.92 -16.34 1.05
N ASN A 93 -4.07 -15.71 1.85
CA ASN A 93 -3.40 -16.32 3.01
C ASN A 93 -2.64 -17.61 2.62
N GLY A 94 -1.98 -17.62 1.45
CA GLY A 94 -1.24 -18.77 0.93
C GLY A 94 -2.09 -19.90 0.32
N LEU A 95 -3.43 -19.80 0.38
CA LEU A 95 -4.35 -20.80 -0.15
C LEU A 95 -4.94 -20.38 -1.50
N VAL A 96 -5.08 -21.32 -2.41
CA VAL A 96 -5.77 -21.13 -3.69
C VAL A 96 -7.27 -21.28 -3.47
N GLU A 97 -8.01 -20.22 -3.80
CA GLU A 97 -9.48 -20.18 -3.74
C GLU A 97 -10.12 -20.69 -2.43
N PRO A 98 -9.64 -20.22 -1.25
CA PRO A 98 -10.18 -20.69 0.02
C PRO A 98 -11.69 -20.43 0.17
N VAL A 99 -12.31 -21.19 1.07
CA VAL A 99 -13.71 -21.03 1.42
C VAL A 99 -13.85 -20.26 2.73
N LEU A 100 -14.48 -19.11 2.66
CA LEU A 100 -14.96 -18.34 3.82
C LEU A 100 -16.34 -18.88 4.24
N ARG A 101 -16.61 -18.88 5.53
CA ARG A 101 -17.92 -19.28 6.06
C ARG A 101 -18.60 -18.10 6.73
N ALA A 102 -19.91 -17.93 6.49
CA ALA A 102 -20.72 -16.92 7.12
C ALA A 102 -22.14 -17.42 7.36
N ARG A 103 -22.85 -16.80 8.31
CA ARG A 103 -24.28 -16.99 8.51
C ARG A 103 -25.05 -16.02 7.62
N THR A 104 -26.29 -16.36 7.34
CA THR A 104 -27.22 -15.47 6.62
C THR A 104 -27.38 -14.15 7.38
N ASN A 105 -27.34 -13.04 6.68
CA ASN A 105 -27.40 -11.66 7.19
C ASN A 105 -26.26 -11.27 8.15
N GLN A 106 -25.23 -12.11 8.30
CA GLN A 106 -24.06 -11.79 9.13
C GLN A 106 -23.21 -10.69 8.48
N THR A 107 -22.79 -9.72 9.29
CA THR A 107 -21.73 -8.79 8.93
C THR A 107 -20.38 -9.35 9.38
N GLN A 108 -19.37 -9.25 8.53
CA GLN A 108 -17.98 -9.61 8.85
C GLN A 108 -17.04 -8.45 8.48
N LEU A 109 -15.99 -8.28 9.24
CA LEU A 109 -14.85 -7.42 8.89
C LEU A 109 -13.88 -8.23 8.04
N LEU A 110 -13.63 -7.79 6.82
CA LEU A 110 -12.59 -8.32 5.95
C LEU A 110 -11.46 -7.30 5.84
N ARG A 111 -10.25 -7.69 6.20
CA ARG A 111 -9.05 -6.89 6.09
C ARG A 111 -8.32 -7.28 4.81
N LEU A 112 -8.49 -6.48 3.78
CA LEU A 112 -7.95 -6.72 2.45
C LEU A 112 -6.56 -6.08 2.34
N ALA A 113 -5.52 -6.88 2.16
CA ALA A 113 -4.16 -6.38 2.00
C ALA A 113 -3.53 -6.96 0.73
N ASN A 114 -3.09 -6.10 -0.17
CA ASN A 114 -2.26 -6.53 -1.29
C ASN A 114 -0.79 -6.55 -0.84
N ILE A 115 -0.26 -7.74 -0.61
CA ILE A 115 1.12 -8.00 -0.22
C ILE A 115 1.95 -8.61 -1.36
N SER A 116 1.48 -8.48 -2.62
CA SER A 116 2.23 -8.88 -3.81
C SER A 116 3.32 -7.86 -4.14
N ALA A 117 4.34 -8.29 -4.86
CA ALA A 117 5.41 -7.40 -5.31
C ALA A 117 4.89 -6.38 -6.36
N ASP A 118 4.16 -6.84 -7.37
CA ASP A 118 3.85 -6.01 -8.55
C ASP A 118 2.37 -6.02 -8.95
N ILE A 119 1.63 -7.05 -8.54
CA ILE A 119 0.30 -7.34 -9.05
C ILE A 119 -0.77 -6.41 -8.48
N TRP A 120 -1.65 -5.93 -9.35
CA TRP A 120 -2.83 -5.17 -8.98
C TRP A 120 -4.06 -6.05 -8.87
N TYR A 121 -4.90 -5.78 -7.87
CA TYR A 121 -6.20 -6.42 -7.70
C TYR A 121 -7.32 -5.40 -7.82
N ARG A 122 -8.23 -5.59 -8.77
CA ARG A 122 -9.51 -4.89 -8.83
C ARG A 122 -10.58 -5.82 -8.26
N LEU A 123 -10.80 -5.71 -6.95
CA LEU A 123 -11.65 -6.64 -6.22
C LEU A 123 -13.12 -6.32 -6.40
N ARG A 124 -13.90 -7.36 -6.56
CA ARG A 124 -15.36 -7.38 -6.55
C ARG A 124 -15.86 -8.61 -5.81
N LEU A 125 -16.92 -8.43 -5.01
CA LEU A 125 -17.62 -9.50 -4.34
C LEU A 125 -19.01 -9.63 -4.97
N ASP A 126 -19.25 -10.75 -5.67
CA ASP A 126 -20.52 -10.98 -6.36
C ASP A 126 -21.66 -11.01 -5.34
N GLY A 127 -22.75 -10.27 -5.60
CA GLY A 127 -23.98 -10.31 -4.80
C GLY A 127 -23.99 -9.47 -3.52
N THR A 128 -22.90 -8.76 -3.21
CA THR A 128 -22.83 -7.81 -2.09
C THR A 128 -21.81 -6.72 -2.37
N SER A 129 -21.55 -5.85 -1.41
CA SER A 129 -20.66 -4.69 -1.54
C SER A 129 -19.73 -4.56 -0.34
N PHE A 130 -18.70 -3.73 -0.50
CA PHE A 130 -17.75 -3.37 0.54
C PHE A 130 -18.16 -2.05 1.20
N ALA A 131 -18.44 -2.05 2.50
CA ALA A 131 -18.51 -0.83 3.29
C ALA A 131 -17.12 -0.53 3.86
N VAL A 132 -16.42 0.43 3.26
CA VAL A 132 -15.03 0.75 3.63
C VAL A 132 -15.01 1.55 4.92
N ILE A 133 -14.32 1.01 5.94
CA ILE A 133 -14.20 1.58 7.29
C ILE A 133 -12.79 2.05 7.62
N ALA A 134 -11.77 1.52 6.93
CA ALA A 134 -10.41 2.07 6.97
C ALA A 134 -9.71 1.89 5.62
N GLU A 135 -8.75 2.75 5.33
CA GLU A 135 -7.92 2.74 4.12
C GLU A 135 -6.47 2.98 4.56
N ASP A 136 -5.53 2.11 4.11
CA ASP A 136 -4.12 2.12 4.50
C ASP A 136 -3.94 2.31 6.02
N ALA A 137 -4.66 1.47 6.80
CA ALA A 137 -4.71 1.49 8.26
C ALA A 137 -5.31 2.75 8.89
N ASN A 138 -5.84 3.68 8.11
CA ASN A 138 -6.47 4.90 8.63
C ASN A 138 -7.99 4.77 8.67
N PRO A 139 -8.63 4.87 9.85
CA PRO A 139 -10.09 4.88 9.97
C PRO A 139 -10.69 6.03 9.15
N VAL A 140 -11.80 5.75 8.46
CA VAL A 140 -12.39 6.73 7.55
C VAL A 140 -13.28 7.74 8.28
N GLY A 141 -13.22 9.00 7.85
CA GLY A 141 -14.11 10.05 8.37
C GLY A 141 -15.56 9.90 7.93
N ARG A 142 -15.78 9.18 6.83
CA ARG A 142 -17.10 8.80 6.33
C ARG A 142 -17.03 7.45 5.64
N VAL A 143 -17.80 6.49 6.14
CA VAL A 143 -17.96 5.18 5.50
C VAL A 143 -18.63 5.33 4.14
N TRP A 144 -18.18 4.59 3.17
CA TRP A 144 -18.81 4.54 1.85
C TRP A 144 -18.92 3.10 1.35
N THR A 145 -19.95 2.85 0.59
CA THR A 145 -20.17 1.57 -0.07
C THR A 145 -19.54 1.56 -1.45
N ALA A 146 -18.80 0.51 -1.76
CA ALA A 146 -18.17 0.28 -3.05
C ALA A 146 -18.52 -1.11 -3.57
N GLN A 147 -18.85 -1.21 -4.86
CA GLN A 147 -19.00 -2.51 -5.54
C GLN A 147 -17.63 -3.12 -5.87
N GLU A 148 -16.64 -2.26 -6.05
CA GLU A 148 -15.29 -2.63 -6.42
C GLU A 148 -14.30 -1.77 -5.65
N VAL A 149 -13.15 -2.34 -5.29
CA VAL A 149 -12.02 -1.62 -4.73
C VAL A 149 -10.75 -2.01 -5.51
N LEU A 150 -9.92 -1.00 -5.79
CA LEU A 150 -8.64 -1.20 -6.48
C LEU A 150 -7.52 -1.23 -5.45
N LEU A 151 -6.77 -2.32 -5.44
CA LEU A 151 -5.62 -2.51 -4.57
C LEU A 151 -4.35 -2.65 -5.43
N PRO A 152 -3.63 -1.56 -5.72
CA PRO A 152 -2.25 -1.65 -6.16
C PRO A 152 -1.39 -2.36 -5.10
N PRO A 153 -0.17 -2.79 -5.42
CA PRO A 153 0.78 -3.29 -4.43
C PRO A 153 0.89 -2.35 -3.23
N GLY A 154 0.90 -2.89 -2.02
CA GLY A 154 0.96 -2.13 -0.77
C GLY A 154 -0.37 -1.54 -0.27
N LYS A 155 -1.42 -1.49 -1.07
CA LYS A 155 -2.73 -0.94 -0.69
C LYS A 155 -3.50 -1.88 0.23
N ARG A 156 -4.18 -1.29 1.24
CA ARG A 156 -5.02 -2.04 2.18
C ARG A 156 -6.37 -1.35 2.35
N TYR A 157 -7.42 -2.17 2.56
CA TYR A 157 -8.76 -1.71 2.97
C TYR A 157 -9.31 -2.60 4.07
N ASP A 158 -9.83 -2.00 5.13
CA ASP A 158 -10.67 -2.68 6.10
C ASP A 158 -12.13 -2.42 5.73
N VAL A 159 -12.89 -3.49 5.47
CA VAL A 159 -14.25 -3.38 4.94
C VAL A 159 -15.22 -4.24 5.74
N LEU A 160 -16.41 -3.71 6.01
CA LEU A 160 -17.52 -4.51 6.47
C LEU A 160 -18.26 -5.08 5.26
N VAL A 161 -18.52 -6.37 5.30
CA VAL A 161 -19.30 -7.09 4.29
C VAL A 161 -20.48 -7.74 4.98
N ARG A 162 -21.69 -7.49 4.46
CA ARG A 162 -22.90 -8.20 4.88
C ARG A 162 -23.23 -9.29 3.89
N TRP A 163 -23.64 -10.44 4.39
CA TRP A 163 -24.02 -11.61 3.61
C TRP A 163 -25.55 -11.75 3.59
N PRO A 164 -26.28 -11.05 2.68
CA PRO A 164 -27.72 -10.82 2.84
C PRO A 164 -28.58 -12.08 2.69
N ARG A 165 -28.12 -13.07 1.98
CA ARG A 165 -28.89 -14.29 1.65
C ARG A 165 -28.03 -15.55 1.73
N PRO A 166 -28.62 -16.73 1.94
CA PRO A 166 -27.90 -17.99 1.78
C PRO A 166 -27.38 -18.15 0.35
N GLY A 167 -26.22 -18.82 0.20
CA GLY A 167 -25.64 -19.04 -1.13
C GLY A 167 -24.13 -18.99 -1.19
N ARG A 168 -23.63 -18.84 -2.40
CA ARG A 168 -22.19 -18.75 -2.70
C ARG A 168 -21.88 -17.38 -3.29
N TYR A 169 -20.99 -16.65 -2.62
CA TYR A 169 -20.49 -15.34 -3.05
C TYR A 169 -19.04 -15.50 -3.48
N ARG A 170 -18.69 -15.01 -4.66
CA ARG A 170 -17.34 -15.15 -5.20
C ARG A 170 -16.60 -13.84 -5.06
N LEU A 171 -15.49 -13.87 -4.29
CA LEU A 171 -14.50 -12.78 -4.33
C LEU A 171 -13.64 -12.97 -5.59
N ARG A 172 -13.61 -11.96 -6.44
CA ARG A 172 -12.85 -11.96 -7.69
C ARG A 172 -11.91 -10.78 -7.75
N THR A 173 -10.81 -10.95 -8.46
CA THR A 173 -10.17 -9.81 -9.14
C THR A 173 -10.73 -9.73 -10.56
N LEU A 174 -11.12 -8.53 -10.97
CA LEU A 174 -11.57 -8.26 -12.34
C LEU A 174 -10.34 -8.03 -13.24
N ARG A 175 -10.56 -8.11 -14.57
CA ARG A 175 -9.51 -7.72 -15.51
C ARG A 175 -9.10 -6.27 -15.24
N TYR A 176 -7.81 -6.02 -15.19
CA TYR A 176 -7.24 -4.69 -14.98
C TYR A 176 -5.98 -4.51 -15.81
N SER A 177 -5.79 -3.34 -16.41
CA SER A 177 -4.56 -2.96 -17.12
C SER A 177 -3.98 -1.72 -16.48
N THR A 178 -2.69 -1.71 -16.26
CA THR A 178 -1.95 -0.57 -15.71
C THR A 178 -1.58 0.46 -16.78
N GLY A 179 -1.77 0.14 -18.05
CA GLY A 179 -1.54 1.07 -19.16
C GLY A 179 -0.94 0.41 -20.39
N PRO A 180 -0.68 1.21 -21.45
CA PRO A 180 -0.14 0.68 -22.71
C PRO A 180 1.28 0.07 -22.60
N ALA A 181 2.09 0.53 -21.64
CA ALA A 181 3.42 -0.03 -21.38
C ALA A 181 3.43 -0.97 -20.17
N GLY A 182 2.33 -1.01 -19.43
CA GLY A 182 2.21 -1.84 -18.24
C GLY A 182 1.49 -3.16 -18.47
N ASP A 183 1.22 -3.87 -17.40
CA ASP A 183 0.67 -5.20 -17.41
C ASP A 183 -0.85 -5.23 -17.52
N THR A 184 -1.35 -6.36 -18.02
CA THR A 184 -2.78 -6.68 -18.00
C THR A 184 -3.03 -7.93 -17.18
N TYR A 185 -3.71 -7.75 -16.05
CA TYR A 185 -4.04 -8.84 -15.14
C TYR A 185 -5.43 -9.41 -15.47
N PRO A 186 -5.55 -10.73 -15.68
CA PRO A 186 -6.83 -11.34 -16.04
C PRO A 186 -7.78 -11.40 -14.85
N LYS A 187 -9.09 -11.52 -15.16
CA LYS A 187 -10.11 -11.86 -14.17
C LYS A 187 -9.81 -13.22 -13.56
N ARG A 188 -9.85 -13.32 -12.21
CA ARG A 188 -9.66 -14.58 -11.47
C ARG A 188 -10.62 -14.62 -10.27
N ARG A 189 -11.02 -15.83 -9.86
CA ARG A 189 -11.63 -16.07 -8.57
C ARG A 189 -10.52 -16.15 -7.53
N LEU A 190 -10.72 -15.52 -6.38
CA LEU A 190 -9.75 -15.49 -5.28
C LEU A 190 -10.23 -16.30 -4.08
N ALA A 191 -11.53 -16.24 -3.79
CA ALA A 191 -12.16 -16.98 -2.70
C ALA A 191 -13.65 -17.17 -2.96
N THR A 192 -14.28 -18.07 -2.20
CA THR A 192 -15.73 -18.26 -2.19
C THR A 192 -16.24 -18.17 -0.76
N ALA A 193 -17.20 -17.29 -0.48
CA ALA A 193 -17.92 -17.34 0.78
C ALA A 193 -19.14 -18.27 0.64
N ARG A 194 -19.26 -19.22 1.55
CA ARG A 194 -20.47 -20.07 1.72
C ARG A 194 -21.28 -19.50 2.87
N VAL A 195 -22.47 -19.06 2.54
CA VAL A 195 -23.40 -18.43 3.48
C VAL A 195 -24.56 -19.40 3.71
N ALA A 196 -24.78 -19.78 4.95
CA ALA A 196 -25.83 -20.71 5.35
C ALA A 196 -26.24 -20.51 6.82
N GLY A 197 -27.28 -21.23 7.24
CA GLY A 197 -27.74 -21.24 8.62
C GLY A 197 -28.71 -20.09 8.94
N THR A 198 -29.19 -20.10 10.18
CA THR A 198 -30.19 -19.15 10.68
C THR A 198 -29.71 -17.71 10.49
N PRO A 199 -30.54 -16.83 9.92
CA PRO A 199 -30.18 -15.41 9.79
C PRO A 199 -29.89 -14.76 11.13
N VAL A 200 -28.88 -13.91 11.15
CA VAL A 200 -28.63 -13.01 12.29
C VAL A 200 -29.44 -11.71 12.11
N ALA A 201 -29.68 -11.00 13.21
CA ALA A 201 -30.41 -9.73 13.17
C ALA A 201 -29.71 -8.73 12.24
N ASP A 202 -30.50 -7.88 11.59
CA ASP A 202 -29.99 -6.80 10.78
C ASP A 202 -29.47 -5.67 11.67
N VAL A 203 -28.21 -5.28 11.46
CA VAL A 203 -27.57 -4.22 12.23
C VAL A 203 -27.09 -3.13 11.25
N PRO A 204 -27.44 -1.85 11.47
CA PRO A 204 -26.99 -0.77 10.63
C PRO A 204 -25.46 -0.65 10.63
N LEU A 205 -24.88 -0.44 9.45
CA LEU A 205 -23.46 -0.18 9.31
C LEU A 205 -23.10 1.23 9.83
N PRO A 206 -21.88 1.45 10.35
CA PRO A 206 -21.45 2.76 10.84
C PRO A 206 -21.42 3.78 9.69
N ARG A 207 -21.70 5.04 10.00
CA ARG A 207 -21.60 6.13 9.03
C ARG A 207 -20.21 6.77 8.99
N SER A 208 -19.44 6.62 10.06
CA SER A 208 -18.09 7.18 10.27
C SER A 208 -17.32 6.30 11.24
N MET A 209 -15.99 6.30 11.13
CA MET A 209 -15.08 5.63 12.05
C MET A 209 -14.28 6.62 12.91
N GLY A 210 -14.63 7.90 12.84
CA GLY A 210 -14.00 8.95 13.62
C GLY A 210 -13.76 10.24 12.81
N PRO A 211 -13.19 11.27 13.43
CA PRO A 211 -12.91 12.52 12.75
C PRO A 211 -11.78 12.38 11.73
N LEU A 212 -11.92 13.07 10.61
CA LEU A 212 -10.88 13.16 9.57
C LEU A 212 -10.20 14.53 9.66
N PRO A 213 -8.87 14.63 9.71
CA PRO A 213 -8.16 15.90 9.60
C PRO A 213 -8.57 16.67 8.33
N ARG A 214 -8.73 17.99 8.43
CA ARG A 214 -9.17 18.84 7.31
C ARG A 214 -7.97 19.48 6.60
N LEU A 215 -6.97 18.69 6.17
CA LEU A 215 -5.75 19.20 5.55
C LEU A 215 -6.02 20.09 4.32
N GLN A 216 -7.17 19.92 3.67
CA GLN A 216 -7.59 20.76 2.53
C GLN A 216 -7.82 22.24 2.91
N ARG A 217 -8.11 22.53 4.19
CA ARG A 217 -8.41 23.89 4.69
C ARG A 217 -7.23 24.55 5.39
N GLU A 218 -6.14 23.80 5.60
CA GLU A 218 -4.98 24.28 6.32
C GLU A 218 -3.98 24.97 5.39
N ARG A 219 -3.17 25.88 5.95
CA ARG A 219 -2.16 26.62 5.20
C ARG A 219 -1.01 25.69 4.80
N VAL A 220 -0.79 25.56 3.51
CA VAL A 220 0.35 24.82 2.92
C VAL A 220 1.63 25.65 3.08
N ARG A 221 2.66 25.07 3.65
CA ARG A 221 3.97 25.72 3.80
C ARG A 221 4.77 25.72 2.50
N ARG A 222 4.70 24.63 1.75
CA ARG A 222 5.45 24.43 0.51
C ARG A 222 4.67 23.54 -0.46
N VAL A 223 4.81 23.85 -1.74
CA VAL A 223 4.35 22.98 -2.83
C VAL A 223 5.56 22.35 -3.48
N ARG A 224 5.59 21.01 -3.58
CA ARG A 224 6.61 20.26 -4.29
C ARG A 224 6.05 19.68 -5.58
N ARG A 225 6.91 19.50 -6.57
CA ARG A 225 6.57 18.85 -7.83
C ARG A 225 7.46 17.66 -8.04
N LEU A 226 6.84 16.49 -8.25
CA LEU A 226 7.51 15.25 -8.59
C LEU A 226 7.03 14.79 -9.96
N THR A 227 7.95 14.24 -10.74
CA THR A 227 7.64 13.61 -12.03
C THR A 227 8.14 12.18 -12.01
N PHE A 228 7.21 11.26 -12.22
CA PHE A 228 7.48 9.82 -12.37
C PHE A 228 7.59 9.52 -13.84
N ASN A 229 8.66 8.88 -14.27
CA ASN A 229 8.88 8.48 -15.65
C ASN A 229 9.75 7.22 -15.77
N GLU A 230 9.71 6.63 -16.94
CA GLU A 230 10.45 5.44 -17.33
C GLU A 230 11.16 5.67 -18.67
N ASN A 231 12.20 4.89 -18.97
CA ASN A 231 12.78 4.87 -20.31
C ASN A 231 11.85 4.11 -21.29
N ALA A 232 12.08 4.28 -22.58
CA ALA A 232 11.26 3.63 -23.62
C ALA A 232 11.26 2.10 -23.55
N ALA A 233 12.32 1.50 -23.02
CA ALA A 233 12.46 0.05 -22.86
C ALA A 233 11.81 -0.52 -21.60
N GLY A 234 11.28 0.32 -20.68
CA GLY A 234 10.69 -0.12 -19.41
C GLY A 234 11.70 -0.79 -18.45
N THR A 235 12.98 -0.44 -18.55
CA THR A 235 14.06 -1.06 -17.76
C THR A 235 14.70 -0.13 -16.75
N LYS A 236 14.44 1.18 -16.86
CA LYS A 236 14.94 2.21 -15.95
C LYS A 236 13.82 3.15 -15.55
N PHE A 237 13.71 3.41 -14.29
CA PHE A 237 12.64 4.20 -13.70
C PHE A 237 13.19 5.38 -12.92
N PHE A 238 12.50 6.51 -12.99
CA PHE A 238 13.03 7.78 -12.52
C PHE A 238 12.00 8.58 -11.72
N ILE A 239 12.47 9.30 -10.72
CA ILE A 239 11.73 10.41 -10.11
C ILE A 239 12.52 11.71 -10.37
N ASN A 240 11.88 12.72 -10.97
CA ASN A 240 12.51 13.98 -11.39
C ASN A 240 13.73 13.76 -12.29
N GLY A 241 13.70 12.76 -13.19
CA GLY A 241 14.77 12.44 -14.12
C GLY A 241 15.99 11.76 -13.48
N ARG A 242 15.90 11.32 -12.22
CA ARG A 242 16.97 10.67 -11.48
C ARG A 242 16.55 9.27 -11.05
N GLN A 243 17.41 8.28 -11.22
CA GLN A 243 17.31 7.01 -10.54
C GLN A 243 17.78 7.16 -9.09
N PHE A 244 17.34 6.26 -8.22
CA PHE A 244 17.68 6.26 -6.82
C PHE A 244 19.21 6.27 -6.58
N ASP A 245 19.66 7.20 -5.75
CA ASP A 245 21.01 7.23 -5.20
C ASP A 245 20.92 7.32 -3.66
N PRO A 246 21.33 6.29 -2.91
CA PRO A 246 21.23 6.27 -1.45
C PRO A 246 22.09 7.33 -0.77
N ARG A 247 22.92 8.07 -1.52
CA ARG A 247 23.75 9.17 -1.01
C ARG A 247 23.11 10.53 -1.27
N HIS A 248 22.04 10.59 -2.06
CA HIS A 248 21.37 11.82 -2.43
C HIS A 248 20.08 12.01 -1.64
N ILE A 249 19.89 13.18 -1.02
CA ILE A 249 18.60 13.58 -0.44
C ILE A 249 17.88 14.42 -1.49
N ASP A 250 16.73 13.92 -1.94
CA ASP A 250 15.91 14.59 -2.94
C ASP A 250 15.16 15.76 -2.33
N GLU A 251 14.56 15.54 -1.16
CA GLU A 251 13.70 16.52 -0.51
C GLU A 251 14.10 16.75 0.95
N VAL A 252 14.16 18.02 1.37
CA VAL A 252 14.35 18.40 2.79
C VAL A 252 13.10 19.10 3.27
N VAL A 253 12.54 18.61 4.38
CA VAL A 253 11.26 19.06 4.92
C VAL A 253 11.44 19.55 6.37
N LYS A 254 10.69 20.58 6.75
CA LYS A 254 10.64 21.04 8.14
C LYS A 254 9.57 20.25 8.91
N LEU A 255 9.98 19.69 10.06
CA LEU A 255 9.05 19.03 10.98
C LEU A 255 7.90 19.97 11.37
N GLY A 256 6.70 19.42 11.50
CA GLY A 256 5.47 20.13 11.88
C GLY A 256 4.78 20.84 10.72
N THR A 257 5.39 20.89 9.52
CA THR A 257 4.77 21.59 8.38
C THR A 257 3.80 20.73 7.60
N LEU A 258 2.79 21.40 6.99
CA LEU A 258 1.93 20.84 5.98
C LEU A 258 2.50 21.19 4.60
N GLU A 259 2.71 20.17 3.77
CA GLU A 259 3.13 20.35 2.38
C GLU A 259 2.10 19.79 1.40
N GLU A 260 2.04 20.39 0.21
CA GLU A 260 1.30 19.86 -0.93
C GLU A 260 2.30 19.29 -1.94
N TRP A 261 2.13 18.03 -2.31
CA TRP A 261 2.94 17.39 -3.33
C TRP A 261 2.09 17.18 -4.59
N VAL A 262 2.60 17.69 -5.70
CA VAL A 262 2.01 17.60 -7.04
C VAL A 262 2.81 16.57 -7.81
N ILE A 263 2.23 15.40 -7.99
CA ILE A 263 2.92 14.24 -8.54
C ILE A 263 2.37 13.97 -9.93
N ARG A 264 3.23 14.16 -10.93
CA ARG A 264 2.92 13.90 -12.34
C ARG A 264 3.50 12.57 -12.77
N ASN A 265 2.68 11.76 -13.38
CA ASN A 265 3.12 10.56 -14.08
C ASN A 265 3.16 10.89 -15.58
N VAL A 266 4.34 10.80 -16.20
CA VAL A 266 4.52 10.99 -17.65
C VAL A 266 4.80 9.67 -18.37
N SER A 267 4.76 8.55 -17.63
CA SER A 267 4.91 7.20 -18.18
C SER A 267 3.63 6.76 -18.89
N ARG A 268 3.75 5.68 -19.65
CA ARG A 268 2.64 4.99 -20.32
C ARG A 268 2.02 3.87 -19.45
N GLU A 269 2.44 3.80 -18.19
CA GLU A 269 1.96 2.89 -17.18
C GLU A 269 1.53 3.63 -15.91
N GLN A 270 0.61 3.05 -15.12
CA GLN A 270 0.24 3.55 -13.79
C GLN A 270 1.29 3.14 -12.77
N HIS A 271 1.64 4.07 -11.88
CA HIS A 271 2.54 3.81 -10.76
C HIS A 271 1.82 4.06 -9.43
N PRO A 272 1.83 3.14 -8.47
CA PRO A 272 1.38 3.45 -7.10
C PRO A 272 2.46 4.28 -6.40
N PHE A 273 2.15 5.54 -6.09
CA PHE A 273 3.00 6.36 -5.23
C PHE A 273 2.80 5.92 -3.79
N HIS A 274 3.90 5.65 -3.10
CA HIS A 274 3.94 5.38 -1.66
C HIS A 274 4.98 6.28 -0.98
N ILE A 275 4.72 6.65 0.27
CA ILE A 275 5.67 7.35 1.12
C ILE A 275 5.67 6.75 2.52
N HIS A 276 6.88 6.52 3.06
CA HIS A 276 7.04 6.01 4.41
C HIS A 276 6.64 7.04 5.46
N VAL A 277 6.13 6.57 6.58
CA VAL A 277 5.77 7.18 7.85
C VAL A 277 4.79 8.37 7.82
N ASN A 278 4.47 8.94 6.67
CA ASN A 278 3.55 10.09 6.59
C ASN A 278 2.36 9.79 5.70
N ASP A 279 1.21 9.66 6.34
CA ASP A 279 -0.05 9.57 5.61
C ASP A 279 -0.44 10.90 4.99
N PHE A 280 -1.14 10.84 3.87
CA PHE A 280 -1.60 12.00 3.12
C PHE A 280 -3.09 11.95 2.80
N GLN A 281 -3.65 13.10 2.43
CA GLN A 281 -4.96 13.21 1.78
C GLN A 281 -4.78 13.49 0.30
N VAL A 282 -5.49 12.76 -0.55
CA VAL A 282 -5.61 13.09 -1.98
C VAL A 282 -6.53 14.29 -2.12
N ILE A 283 -6.07 15.33 -2.81
CA ILE A 283 -6.76 16.61 -2.98
C ILE A 283 -7.43 16.69 -4.35
N SER A 284 -6.71 16.24 -5.39
CA SER A 284 -7.25 16.17 -6.75
C SER A 284 -6.54 15.10 -7.58
N ILE A 285 -7.25 14.58 -8.58
CA ILE A 285 -6.73 13.66 -9.60
C ILE A 285 -7.08 14.25 -10.96
N ASN A 286 -6.10 14.47 -11.82
CA ASN A 286 -6.26 15.08 -13.16
C ASN A 286 -7.05 16.40 -13.12
N GLY A 287 -6.73 17.25 -12.15
CA GLY A 287 -7.40 18.53 -11.95
C GLY A 287 -8.79 18.45 -11.30
N LYS A 288 -9.42 17.27 -11.28
CA LYS A 288 -10.73 17.09 -10.64
C LYS A 288 -10.55 16.97 -9.12
N ARG A 289 -11.30 17.79 -8.37
CA ARG A 289 -11.28 17.77 -6.90
C ARG A 289 -11.65 16.38 -6.38
N HIS A 290 -10.80 15.85 -5.49
CA HIS A 290 -11.06 14.62 -4.76
C HIS A 290 -11.55 14.95 -3.34
N ARG A 291 -12.68 14.37 -2.93
CA ARG A 291 -13.14 14.49 -1.55
C ARG A 291 -12.48 13.40 -0.73
N ALA A 292 -11.39 13.73 -0.04
CA ALA A 292 -10.73 12.79 0.85
C ALA A 292 -11.69 12.24 1.91
N ARG A 293 -11.69 10.93 2.08
CA ARG A 293 -12.50 10.19 3.06
C ARG A 293 -11.64 9.61 4.17
N SER A 294 -10.34 9.52 3.93
CA SER A 294 -9.31 8.94 4.80
C SER A 294 -8.00 9.72 4.69
N LEU A 295 -7.06 9.39 5.53
CA LEU A 295 -5.64 9.45 5.21
C LEU A 295 -5.26 8.14 4.49
N GLN A 296 -4.19 8.17 3.70
CA GLN A 296 -3.66 7.00 3.01
C GLN A 296 -2.16 7.16 2.79
N ASP A 297 -1.44 6.08 2.56
CA ASP A 297 0.00 6.07 2.29
C ASP A 297 0.35 5.66 0.86
N THR A 298 -0.65 5.11 0.13
CA THR A 298 -0.48 4.61 -1.23
C THR A 298 -1.59 5.11 -2.14
N VAL A 299 -1.24 5.71 -3.29
CA VAL A 299 -2.21 6.20 -4.30
C VAL A 299 -1.75 5.89 -5.71
N PRO A 300 -2.64 5.36 -6.59
CA PRO A 300 -2.33 5.18 -8.01
C PRO A 300 -2.10 6.53 -8.72
N LEU A 301 -1.04 6.64 -9.49
CA LEU A 301 -0.80 7.73 -10.43
C LEU A 301 -1.33 7.31 -11.80
N PRO A 302 -2.35 7.97 -12.36
CA PRO A 302 -2.89 7.63 -13.68
C PRO A 302 -1.84 7.81 -14.78
N VAL A 303 -1.94 7.04 -15.86
CA VAL A 303 -1.13 7.20 -17.07
C VAL A 303 -1.24 8.64 -17.60
N GLY A 304 -0.11 9.33 -17.79
CA GLY A 304 -0.07 10.72 -18.23
C GLY A 304 -0.72 11.72 -17.27
N GLY A 305 -1.07 11.27 -16.05
CA GLY A 305 -1.92 12.00 -15.13
C GLY A 305 -1.19 12.79 -14.05
N LEU A 306 -1.99 13.43 -13.20
CA LEU A 306 -1.54 14.30 -12.13
C LEU A 306 -2.33 14.01 -10.85
N VAL A 307 -1.64 13.76 -9.74
CA VAL A 307 -2.25 13.64 -8.42
C VAL A 307 -1.69 14.71 -7.50
N ARG A 308 -2.59 15.39 -6.77
CA ARG A 308 -2.21 16.32 -5.70
C ARG A 308 -2.54 15.69 -4.36
N ILE A 309 -1.57 15.66 -3.48
CA ILE A 309 -1.72 15.17 -2.10
C ILE A 309 -1.28 16.23 -1.12
N ARG A 310 -1.83 16.19 0.09
CA ARG A 310 -1.36 16.99 1.23
C ARG A 310 -1.01 16.07 2.38
N MET A 311 0.17 16.29 2.97
CA MET A 311 0.65 15.55 4.12
C MET A 311 1.25 16.47 5.17
N ARG A 312 1.14 16.09 6.44
CA ARG A 312 1.75 16.78 7.56
C ARG A 312 2.89 15.94 8.12
N PHE A 313 4.08 16.48 8.15
CA PHE A 313 5.28 15.86 8.70
C PHE A 313 5.31 16.08 10.23
N ARG A 314 4.70 15.18 11.00
CA ARG A 314 4.36 15.44 12.42
C ARG A 314 5.49 15.14 13.40
N ASN A 315 5.96 13.89 13.44
CA ASN A 315 6.68 13.33 14.59
C ASN A 315 7.93 12.51 14.25
N PHE A 316 8.25 12.32 12.98
CA PHE A 316 9.45 11.59 12.57
C PHE A 316 10.52 12.55 12.04
N LEU A 317 11.71 12.48 12.64
CA LEU A 317 12.92 13.16 12.18
C LEU A 317 13.84 12.15 11.51
N GLY A 318 14.53 12.60 10.46
CA GLY A 318 15.51 11.81 9.74
C GLY A 318 15.10 11.51 8.32
N ALA A 319 15.88 10.65 7.67
CA ALA A 319 15.71 10.30 6.28
C ALA A 319 14.87 9.02 6.14
N TYR A 320 13.93 9.03 5.20
CA TYR A 320 13.15 7.87 4.75
C TYR A 320 12.78 8.03 3.28
N VAL A 321 12.16 7.02 2.70
CA VAL A 321 11.93 6.95 1.25
C VAL A 321 10.49 7.22 0.87
N TYR A 322 10.31 7.65 -0.38
CA TYR A 322 9.07 7.59 -1.14
C TYR A 322 9.40 6.95 -2.48
N HIS A 323 8.48 6.15 -3.03
CA HIS A 323 8.77 5.35 -4.22
C HIS A 323 7.50 4.91 -4.96
N CYS A 324 7.69 4.33 -6.13
CA CYS A 324 6.69 3.49 -6.77
C CYS A 324 6.58 2.18 -6.00
N HIS A 325 5.36 1.70 -5.75
CA HIS A 325 5.16 0.45 -5.03
C HIS A 325 4.95 -0.78 -5.94
N ILE A 326 5.29 -0.68 -7.22
CA ILE A 326 5.66 -1.83 -8.05
C ILE A 326 7.14 -2.06 -7.74
N LEU A 327 7.45 -3.18 -7.08
CA LEU A 327 8.77 -3.37 -6.47
C LEU A 327 9.87 -3.57 -7.50
N ALA A 328 9.54 -4.11 -8.69
CA ALA A 328 10.44 -4.12 -9.84
C ALA A 328 10.87 -2.70 -10.24
N HIS A 329 9.95 -1.73 -10.22
CA HIS A 329 10.24 -0.33 -10.55
C HIS A 329 11.04 0.36 -9.45
N GLU A 330 10.74 0.04 -8.18
CA GLU A 330 11.50 0.52 -7.03
C GLU A 330 12.96 0.07 -7.13
N ASP A 331 13.20 -1.24 -7.32
CA ASP A 331 14.53 -1.83 -7.46
C ASP A 331 15.27 -1.29 -8.70
N ALA A 332 14.55 -0.96 -9.77
CA ALA A 332 15.09 -0.33 -10.98
C ALA A 332 15.22 1.20 -10.88
N GLY A 333 15.05 1.80 -9.67
CA GLY A 333 15.42 3.17 -9.36
C GLY A 333 14.28 4.17 -9.15
N MET A 334 12.99 3.78 -9.19
CA MET A 334 11.86 4.71 -8.96
C MET A 334 11.65 4.99 -7.47
N MET A 335 12.66 5.56 -6.83
CA MET A 335 12.66 5.88 -5.41
C MET A 335 13.41 7.19 -5.16
N GLY A 336 13.03 7.92 -4.11
CA GLY A 336 13.69 9.12 -3.64
C GLY A 336 13.74 9.20 -2.12
N ILE A 337 14.61 10.07 -1.59
CA ILE A 337 14.83 10.25 -0.15
C ILE A 337 14.26 11.59 0.28
N VAL A 338 13.43 11.58 1.32
CA VAL A 338 13.02 12.77 2.06
C VAL A 338 13.72 12.77 3.43
N ASP A 339 14.35 13.90 3.79
CA ASP A 339 14.91 14.12 5.13
C ASP A 339 14.09 15.17 5.88
N VAL A 340 13.50 14.76 6.99
CA VAL A 340 12.71 15.64 7.85
C VAL A 340 13.60 16.19 8.96
N THR A 341 13.78 17.51 8.98
CA THR A 341 14.63 18.21 9.92
C THR A 341 13.86 19.25 10.75
N ARG A 342 14.36 19.64 11.90
CA ARG A 342 13.74 20.68 12.74
C ARG A 342 13.71 22.05 12.05
N THR A 343 14.70 22.35 11.22
CA THR A 343 14.88 23.67 10.58
C THR A 343 14.34 23.72 9.15
N GLY A 344 14.15 22.56 8.48
CA GLY A 344 13.86 22.50 7.04
C GLY A 344 15.08 22.83 6.17
N ARG A 345 16.29 22.79 6.72
CA ARG A 345 17.56 22.99 6.03
C ARG A 345 18.41 21.74 6.13
N ARG A 346 19.26 21.49 5.14
CA ARG A 346 20.24 20.39 5.19
C ARG A 346 21.23 20.64 6.33
N PRO A 347 21.31 19.79 7.34
CA PRO A 347 22.30 19.94 8.41
C PRO A 347 23.64 19.34 7.95
N SER A 348 24.73 20.05 8.13
CA SER A 348 26.06 19.68 7.64
C SER A 348 26.67 18.40 8.23
N GLY A 349 26.21 17.87 9.33
CA GLY A 349 26.73 16.62 9.92
C GLY A 349 25.70 15.55 10.20
N ARG A 350 24.44 15.93 10.46
CA ARG A 350 23.35 15.01 10.77
C ARG A 350 22.82 14.24 9.56
N THR A 351 22.90 14.84 8.39
CA THR A 351 22.49 14.21 7.11
C THR A 351 23.26 12.92 6.87
N VAL A 352 24.57 12.91 7.14
CA VAL A 352 25.42 11.72 7.00
C VAL A 352 24.98 10.61 7.95
N ARG A 353 24.56 10.94 9.16
CA ARG A 353 24.08 9.96 10.14
C ARG A 353 22.71 9.40 9.75
N ALA A 354 21.74 10.24 9.40
CA ALA A 354 20.40 9.83 8.97
C ALA A 354 20.45 8.97 7.71
N LEU A 355 21.28 9.34 6.72
CA LEU A 355 21.53 8.51 5.53
C LEU A 355 22.21 7.18 5.88
N ARG A 356 23.15 7.17 6.82
CA ARG A 356 23.78 5.92 7.28
C ARG A 356 22.78 5.00 7.97
N GLU A 357 21.93 5.55 8.82
CA GLU A 357 20.88 4.78 9.53
C GLU A 357 19.86 4.23 8.54
N MET A 358 19.38 5.03 7.60
CA MET A 358 18.47 4.59 6.53
C MET A 358 19.13 3.52 5.65
N ARG A 359 20.39 3.73 5.19
CA ARG A 359 21.15 2.76 4.39
C ARG A 359 21.32 1.43 5.12
N ARG A 360 21.60 1.47 6.43
CA ARG A 360 21.66 0.24 7.27
C ARG A 360 20.31 -0.45 7.34
N ALA A 361 19.24 0.30 7.54
CA ALA A 361 17.87 -0.23 7.56
C ALA A 361 17.48 -0.90 6.23
N MET A 362 17.94 -0.33 5.10
CA MET A 362 17.75 -0.89 3.76
C MET A 362 18.80 -1.96 3.38
N GLY A 363 19.66 -2.39 4.32
CA GLY A 363 20.68 -3.42 4.08
C GLY A 363 21.85 -2.97 3.21
N MET A 364 21.96 -1.68 2.89
CA MET A 364 23.03 -1.12 2.05
C MET A 364 24.30 -0.89 2.86
N HIS A 365 25.31 -1.71 2.66
CA HIS A 365 26.62 -1.57 3.32
C HIS A 365 27.54 -0.62 2.56
N ALA A 366 28.49 0.00 3.27
CA ALA A 366 29.40 1.01 2.73
C ALA A 366 30.38 0.51 1.63
N ASN A 367 30.40 -0.79 1.34
CA ASN A 367 31.38 -1.45 0.47
C ASN A 367 30.89 -1.85 -0.92
N ASP A 368 29.68 -1.47 -1.34
CA ASP A 368 29.23 -1.74 -2.71
C ASP A 368 29.94 -0.86 -3.75
N ARG A 369 31.30 -1.03 -3.84
CA ARG A 369 32.11 -0.45 -4.90
C ARG A 369 32.14 -1.30 -6.19
N HIS A 370 31.42 -2.42 -6.24
CA HIS A 370 31.49 -3.36 -7.36
C HIS A 370 30.13 -3.58 -8.00
N HIS A 371 29.63 -2.56 -8.69
CA HIS A 371 28.81 -2.73 -9.89
C HIS A 371 28.91 -1.42 -10.69
N ARG A 372 29.96 -1.29 -11.46
CA ARG A 372 29.96 -0.50 -12.69
C ARG A 372 29.81 -1.47 -13.86
N PRO A 373 29.07 -1.06 -14.91
CA PRO A 373 28.72 -1.90 -16.06
C PRO A 373 29.96 -2.39 -16.80
#